data_abfc53de2883f18845c57e252526aae3
#
_entry.id   abfc53de2883f18845c57e252526aae3
#
_cell.length_a   1.000
_cell.length_b   1.000
_cell.length_c   1.000
_cell.angle_alpha   90.00
_cell.angle_beta   90.00
_cell.angle_gamma   90.00
#
_symmetry.space_group_name_H-M   'P 1'
#
loop_
_entity.id
_entity.type
_entity.pdbx_description
1 polymer ?
#
loop_
_entity_poly.entity_id
_entity_poly.type
_entity_poly.pdbx_seq_one_letter_code
_entity_poly.pdbx_strand_id
1 'polypeptide(L)'
;MTIATLAKPKKSTPLLFEGLTWREFKAVEQLLDRPGYRLSFLDGILEIRQMPGETHETVKKRLAALLELYLLMAGFDFTPTGSMTLESEGGAVKREADESYKLAPGRSRPDLAIEIVFTSGGLNKLESYKRLKI
;
A
#
# COMPACT_ATOMS: atom_id res chain seq x y z
N MET A 1 21.78 -23.85 -26.51
CA MET A 1 21.41 -23.92 -25.09
C MET A 1 19.91 -23.80 -24.95
N THR A 2 19.29 -24.83 -24.49
CA THR A 2 17.83 -24.81 -24.30
C THR A 2 17.54 -24.05 -23.02
N ILE A 3 16.97 -22.85 -23.13
CA ILE A 3 16.43 -22.16 -22.00
C ILE A 3 15.07 -22.78 -21.73
N ALA A 4 14.94 -23.48 -20.63
CA ALA A 4 13.63 -23.87 -20.15
C ALA A 4 12.80 -22.60 -20.03
N THR A 5 11.75 -22.49 -20.85
CA THR A 5 10.81 -21.38 -20.71
C THR A 5 10.07 -21.59 -19.40
N LEU A 6 10.55 -20.94 -18.37
CA LEU A 6 9.74 -20.82 -17.16
C LEU A 6 8.46 -20.10 -17.58
N ALA A 7 7.34 -20.72 -17.32
CA ALA A 7 6.06 -20.05 -17.46
C ALA A 7 6.17 -18.68 -16.77
N LYS A 8 5.76 -17.60 -17.47
CA LYS A 8 5.69 -16.28 -16.83
C LYS A 8 4.99 -16.47 -15.50
N PRO A 9 5.58 -15.99 -14.39
CA PRO A 9 4.90 -16.06 -13.12
C PRO A 9 3.51 -15.45 -13.32
N LYS A 10 2.48 -16.23 -13.03
CA LYS A 10 1.11 -15.70 -12.99
C LYS A 10 1.15 -14.46 -12.11
N LYS A 11 0.61 -13.34 -12.60
CA LYS A 11 0.40 -12.18 -11.75
C LYS A 11 -0.17 -12.70 -10.44
N SER A 12 0.56 -12.52 -9.35
CA SER A 12 0.14 -13.04 -8.06
C SER A 12 -1.17 -12.37 -7.67
N THR A 13 -2.24 -13.15 -7.68
CA THR A 13 -3.50 -12.71 -7.10
C THR A 13 -3.30 -12.61 -5.59
N PRO A 14 -3.87 -11.59 -4.94
CA PRO A 14 -3.79 -11.49 -3.49
C PRO A 14 -4.51 -12.67 -2.83
N LEU A 15 -3.93 -13.17 -1.73
CA LEU A 15 -4.62 -14.12 -0.86
C LEU A 15 -5.52 -13.34 0.09
N LEU A 16 -6.75 -13.78 0.23
CA LEU A 16 -7.73 -13.16 1.12
C LEU A 16 -8.18 -14.17 2.17
N PHE A 17 -8.17 -13.75 3.44
CA PHE A 17 -8.70 -14.50 4.57
C PHE A 17 -9.76 -13.67 5.26
N GLU A 18 -10.96 -14.22 5.41
CA GLU A 18 -12.10 -13.53 6.00
C GLU A 18 -12.37 -13.97 7.43
N GLY A 19 -13.11 -13.16 8.16
CA GLY A 19 -13.59 -13.50 9.50
C GLY A 19 -12.57 -13.37 10.60
N LEU A 20 -11.52 -12.58 10.40
CA LEU A 20 -10.49 -12.33 11.42
C LEU A 20 -10.88 -11.15 12.31
N THR A 21 -10.64 -11.30 13.61
CA THR A 21 -10.64 -10.17 14.52
C THR A 21 -9.34 -9.37 14.34
N TRP A 22 -9.31 -8.14 14.82
CA TRP A 22 -8.08 -7.33 14.82
C TRP A 22 -6.93 -8.06 15.54
N ARG A 23 -7.24 -8.69 16.67
CA ARG A 23 -6.27 -9.45 17.45
C ARG A 23 -5.67 -10.63 16.66
N GLU A 24 -6.53 -11.38 15.98
CA GLU A 24 -6.09 -12.49 15.13
C GLU A 24 -5.24 -11.98 13.96
N PHE A 25 -5.66 -10.89 13.34
CA PHE A 25 -4.87 -10.23 12.29
C PHE A 25 -3.47 -9.84 12.80
N LYS A 26 -3.38 -9.21 13.97
CA LYS A 26 -2.09 -8.80 14.54
C LYS A 26 -1.19 -10.01 14.85
N ALA A 27 -1.75 -11.13 15.26
CA ALA A 27 -1.00 -12.36 15.47
C ALA A 27 -0.44 -12.94 14.16
N VAL A 28 -1.26 -12.95 13.10
CA VAL A 28 -0.83 -13.39 11.76
C VAL A 28 0.25 -12.45 11.20
N GLU A 29 0.08 -11.14 11.40
CA GLU A 29 1.05 -10.14 10.97
C GLU A 29 2.43 -10.41 11.56
N GLN A 30 2.52 -10.74 12.84
CA GLN A 30 3.79 -11.07 13.49
C GLN A 30 4.47 -12.31 12.89
N LEU A 31 3.68 -13.30 12.49
CA LEU A 31 4.21 -14.52 11.86
C LEU A 31 4.68 -14.29 10.42
N LEU A 32 4.05 -13.35 9.72
CA LEU A 32 4.30 -13.06 8.31
C LEU A 32 5.08 -11.76 8.08
N ASP A 33 5.61 -11.17 9.14
CA ASP A 33 6.46 -9.98 9.03
C ASP A 33 7.81 -10.37 8.43
N ARG A 34 7.82 -10.57 7.12
CA ARG A 34 8.99 -10.96 6.34
C ARG A 34 9.11 -10.07 5.11
N PRO A 35 10.35 -9.77 4.68
CA PRO A 35 10.56 -9.14 3.39
C PRO A 35 9.89 -9.96 2.27
N GLY A 36 9.22 -9.30 1.36
CA GLY A 36 8.56 -9.94 0.23
C GLY A 36 7.04 -10.02 0.33
N TYR A 37 6.45 -9.69 1.46
CA TYR A 37 5.01 -9.69 1.63
C TYR A 37 4.49 -8.36 2.15
N ARG A 38 3.35 -7.96 1.62
CA ARG A 38 2.60 -6.78 2.09
C ARG A 38 1.25 -7.26 2.62
N LEU A 39 0.95 -6.94 3.87
CA LEU A 39 -0.31 -7.28 4.52
C LEU A 39 -1.19 -6.04 4.65
N SER A 40 -2.45 -6.18 4.24
CA SER A 40 -3.47 -5.16 4.44
C SER A 40 -4.68 -5.76 5.13
N PHE A 41 -5.40 -4.97 5.88
CA PHE A 41 -6.57 -5.42 6.63
C PHE A 41 -7.71 -4.42 6.49
N LEU A 42 -8.93 -4.94 6.32
CA LEU A 42 -10.13 -4.13 6.30
C LEU A 42 -11.33 -4.98 6.71
N ASP A 43 -12.01 -4.59 7.78
CA ASP A 43 -13.26 -5.22 8.23
C ASP A 43 -13.19 -6.74 8.36
N GLY A 44 -12.17 -7.26 9.00
CA GLY A 44 -12.03 -8.69 9.22
C GLY A 44 -11.43 -9.46 8.04
N ILE A 45 -11.08 -8.79 6.95
CA ILE A 45 -10.46 -9.40 5.78
C ILE A 45 -8.98 -9.06 5.75
N LEU A 46 -8.13 -10.08 5.80
CA LEU A 46 -6.70 -9.96 5.62
C LEU A 46 -6.34 -10.20 4.16
N GLU A 47 -5.61 -9.27 3.57
CA GLU A 47 -5.04 -9.40 2.24
C GLU A 47 -3.52 -9.58 2.36
N ILE A 48 -3.01 -10.61 1.70
CA ILE A 48 -1.57 -10.86 1.61
C ILE A 48 -1.16 -10.74 0.15
N ARG A 49 -0.26 -9.81 -0.15
CA ARG A 49 0.32 -9.62 -1.47
C ARG A 49 1.82 -9.81 -1.43
N GLN A 50 2.39 -10.23 -2.56
CA GLN A 50 3.82 -10.13 -2.76
C GLN A 50 4.22 -8.67 -2.95
N MET A 51 5.45 -8.34 -2.56
CA MET A 51 5.98 -7.00 -2.74
C MET A 51 6.01 -6.61 -4.23
N PRO A 52 5.78 -5.33 -4.55
CA PRO A 52 5.77 -4.85 -5.92
C PRO A 52 7.10 -5.07 -6.64
N GLY A 53 7.02 -5.37 -7.94
CA GLY A 53 8.19 -5.55 -8.80
C GLY A 53 8.70 -4.23 -9.38
N GLU A 54 9.72 -4.34 -10.25
CA GLU A 54 10.41 -3.20 -10.87
C GLU A 54 9.46 -2.28 -11.65
N THR A 55 8.54 -2.82 -12.43
CA THR A 55 7.60 -2.00 -13.22
C THR A 55 6.74 -1.12 -12.31
N HIS A 56 6.24 -1.68 -11.22
CA HIS A 56 5.47 -0.95 -10.23
C HIS A 56 6.31 0.18 -9.61
N GLU A 57 7.55 -0.12 -9.22
CA GLU A 57 8.47 0.87 -8.64
C GLU A 57 8.80 1.99 -9.63
N THR A 58 9.00 1.66 -10.91
CA THR A 58 9.27 2.67 -11.95
C THR A 58 8.09 3.62 -12.12
N VAL A 59 6.87 3.10 -12.23
CA VAL A 59 5.66 3.93 -12.35
C VAL A 59 5.48 4.78 -11.10
N LYS A 60 5.66 4.20 -9.93
CA LYS A 60 5.57 4.90 -8.64
C LYS A 60 6.53 6.09 -8.59
N LYS A 61 7.79 5.89 -8.94
CA LYS A 61 8.82 6.94 -8.91
C LYS A 61 8.53 8.05 -9.91
N ARG A 62 8.06 7.72 -11.10
CA ARG A 62 7.69 8.72 -12.10
C ARG A 62 6.47 9.53 -11.69
N LEU A 63 5.45 8.90 -11.14
CA LEU A 63 4.27 9.60 -10.63
C LEU A 63 4.63 10.50 -9.45
N ALA A 64 5.46 10.02 -8.54
CA ALA A 64 5.97 10.82 -7.44
C ALA A 64 6.70 12.08 -7.93
N ALA A 65 7.60 11.93 -8.90
CA ALA A 65 8.34 13.05 -9.47
C ALA A 65 7.42 14.10 -10.12
N LEU A 66 6.39 13.65 -10.86
CA LEU A 66 5.41 14.54 -11.48
C LEU A 66 4.57 15.28 -10.44
N LEU A 67 4.10 14.57 -9.42
CA LEU A 67 3.32 15.20 -8.35
C LEU A 67 4.15 16.22 -7.58
N GLU A 68 5.39 15.89 -7.24
CA GLU A 68 6.28 16.79 -6.51
C GLU A 68 6.59 18.05 -7.34
N LEU A 69 6.81 17.92 -8.64
CA LEU A 69 6.98 19.05 -9.54
C LEU A 69 5.72 19.93 -9.55
N TYR A 70 4.55 19.33 -9.64
CA TYR A 70 3.29 20.05 -9.59
C TYR A 70 3.12 20.82 -8.28
N LEU A 71 3.38 20.17 -7.14
CA LEU A 71 3.27 20.79 -5.82
C LEU A 71 4.21 21.97 -5.67
N LEU A 72 5.46 21.83 -6.14
CA LEU A 72 6.43 22.92 -6.14
C LEU A 72 5.96 24.11 -6.99
N MET A 73 5.50 23.86 -8.20
CA MET A 73 5.04 24.92 -9.11
C MET A 73 3.76 25.59 -8.62
N ALA A 74 2.90 24.86 -7.93
CA ALA A 74 1.68 25.39 -7.36
C ALA A 74 1.89 26.14 -6.02
N GLY A 75 3.12 26.13 -5.50
CA GLY A 75 3.47 26.85 -4.26
C GLY A 75 3.07 26.10 -2.99
N PHE A 76 2.85 24.81 -3.05
CA PHE A 76 2.58 24.01 -1.85
C PHE A 76 3.87 23.56 -1.17
N ASP A 77 3.89 23.72 0.14
CA ASP A 77 4.88 23.04 0.96
C ASP A 77 4.46 21.58 1.12
N PHE A 78 5.41 20.66 1.01
CA PHE A 78 5.13 19.25 1.18
C PHE A 78 6.34 18.50 1.72
N THR A 79 6.05 17.38 2.39
CA THR A 79 7.06 16.44 2.86
C THR A 79 6.72 15.05 2.31
N PRO A 80 7.59 14.46 1.48
CA PRO A 80 7.41 13.06 1.06
C PRO A 80 7.57 12.13 2.26
N THR A 81 6.67 11.19 2.41
CA THR A 81 6.69 10.21 3.51
C THR A 81 6.82 8.77 3.01
N GLY A 82 6.92 8.58 1.69
CA GLY A 82 7.17 7.27 1.09
C GLY A 82 6.05 6.27 1.30
N SER A 83 6.42 5.00 1.32
CA SER A 83 5.49 3.90 1.56
C SER A 83 5.19 3.76 3.04
N MET A 84 4.41 4.67 3.56
CA MET A 84 4.05 4.72 4.96
C MET A 84 2.98 3.68 5.30
N THR A 85 3.20 2.92 6.37
CA THR A 85 2.21 2.00 6.91
C THR A 85 1.27 2.76 7.84
N LEU A 86 -0.01 2.62 7.61
CA LEU A 86 -1.08 3.30 8.34
C LEU A 86 -2.04 2.28 8.91
N GLU A 87 -2.41 2.43 10.18
CA GLU A 87 -3.38 1.53 10.79
C GLU A 87 -4.28 2.25 11.80
N SER A 88 -5.47 1.70 11.98
CA SER A 88 -6.45 2.13 12.96
C SER A 88 -7.23 0.94 13.46
N GLU A 89 -7.09 0.58 14.72
CA GLU A 89 -7.86 -0.51 15.34
C GLU A 89 -9.36 -0.17 15.33
N GLY A 90 -9.73 1.03 15.74
CA GLY A 90 -11.13 1.48 15.74
C GLY A 90 -11.76 1.51 14.35
N GLY A 91 -10.96 1.77 13.32
CA GLY A 91 -11.40 1.70 11.91
C GLY A 91 -11.28 0.31 11.30
N ALA A 92 -10.76 -0.67 12.05
CA ALA A 92 -10.49 -2.04 11.58
C ALA A 92 -9.74 -2.07 10.23
N VAL A 93 -8.70 -1.25 10.12
CA VAL A 93 -7.96 -1.05 8.88
C VAL A 93 -6.47 -0.95 9.10
N LYS A 94 -5.72 -1.61 8.23
CA LYS A 94 -4.28 -1.40 8.03
C LYS A 94 -3.98 -1.37 6.54
N ARG A 95 -3.17 -0.41 6.13
CA ARG A 95 -2.71 -0.31 4.75
C ARG A 95 -1.36 0.38 4.66
N GLU A 96 -0.52 -0.08 3.73
CA GLU A 96 0.71 0.58 3.34
C GLU A 96 0.47 1.30 2.01
N ALA A 97 0.71 2.61 1.97
CA ALA A 97 0.61 3.39 0.76
C ALA A 97 1.80 3.11 -0.17
N ASP A 98 1.62 3.23 -1.48
CA ASP A 98 2.75 3.16 -2.42
C ASP A 98 3.64 4.39 -2.30
N GLU A 99 3.03 5.56 -2.22
CA GLU A 99 3.69 6.83 -1.86
C GLU A 99 2.73 7.68 -1.05
N SER A 100 3.27 8.58 -0.25
CA SER A 100 2.45 9.48 0.57
C SER A 100 3.15 10.82 0.81
N TYR A 101 2.36 11.84 1.13
CA TYR A 101 2.84 13.21 1.32
C TYR A 101 2.09 13.90 2.46
N LYS A 102 2.83 14.66 3.26
CA LYS A 102 2.26 15.60 4.22
C LYS A 102 2.30 17.00 3.60
N LEU A 103 1.19 17.72 3.67
CA LEU A 103 1.07 19.07 3.14
C LEU A 103 1.16 20.15 4.23
N ALA A 104 1.23 19.74 5.50
CA ALA A 104 1.37 20.64 6.61
C ALA A 104 2.31 20.06 7.66
N PRO A 105 3.09 20.90 8.37
CA PRO A 105 3.95 20.44 9.45
C PRO A 105 3.15 19.90 10.64
N GLY A 106 3.75 18.98 11.40
CA GLY A 106 3.18 18.47 12.64
C GLY A 106 2.07 17.44 12.50
N ARG A 107 1.74 17.00 11.29
CA ARG A 107 0.76 15.93 11.06
C ARG A 107 1.38 14.56 11.30
N SER A 108 0.65 13.71 12.01
CA SER A 108 1.04 12.30 12.23
C SER A 108 0.76 11.42 11.01
N ARG A 109 -0.19 11.81 10.17
CA ARG A 109 -0.61 11.08 8.98
C ARG A 109 -0.43 11.93 7.72
N PRO A 110 -0.22 11.29 6.57
CA PRO A 110 -0.14 12.03 5.31
C PRO A 110 -1.51 12.61 4.92
N ASP A 111 -1.46 13.64 4.09
CA ASP A 111 -2.65 14.26 3.49
C ASP A 111 -2.99 13.63 2.14
N LEU A 112 -2.00 13.11 1.46
CA LEU A 112 -2.13 12.47 0.15
C LEU A 112 -1.47 11.11 0.17
N ALA A 113 -2.09 10.15 -0.54
CA ALA A 113 -1.50 8.85 -0.80
C ALA A 113 -1.65 8.50 -2.29
N ILE A 114 -0.64 7.85 -2.84
CA ILE A 114 -0.68 7.30 -4.18
C ILE A 114 -0.77 5.78 -4.07
N GLU A 115 -1.72 5.20 -4.80
CA GLU A 115 -1.84 3.77 -4.99
C GLU A 115 -1.71 3.45 -6.47
N ILE A 116 -0.85 2.49 -6.79
CA ILE A 116 -0.65 2.03 -8.16
C ILE A 116 -1.22 0.63 -8.28
N VAL A 117 -2.17 0.46 -9.19
CA VAL A 117 -2.90 -0.79 -9.33
C VAL A 117 -2.65 -1.39 -10.71
N PHE A 118 -1.90 -2.50 -10.73
CA PHE A 118 -1.72 -3.29 -11.95
C PHE A 118 -2.66 -4.49 -12.02
N THR A 119 -3.18 -4.92 -10.87
CA THR A 119 -4.09 -6.05 -10.77
C THR A 119 -5.35 -5.63 -10.05
N SER A 120 -6.50 -6.02 -10.60
CA SER A 120 -7.79 -5.83 -9.94
C SER A 120 -7.98 -6.86 -8.83
N GLY A 121 -8.93 -6.61 -7.93
CA GLY A 121 -9.25 -7.46 -6.79
C GLY A 121 -8.55 -7.03 -5.51
N GLY A 122 -8.90 -7.70 -4.43
CA GLY A 122 -8.40 -7.39 -3.11
C GLY A 122 -9.28 -6.40 -2.34
N LEU A 123 -8.72 -5.84 -1.28
CA LEU A 123 -9.44 -4.93 -0.39
C LEU A 123 -9.76 -3.60 -1.07
N ASN A 124 -10.87 -2.99 -0.67
CA ASN A 124 -11.26 -1.67 -1.15
C ASN A 124 -10.27 -0.61 -0.63
N LYS A 125 -9.44 -0.11 -1.53
CA LYS A 125 -8.39 0.86 -1.20
C LYS A 125 -8.97 2.21 -0.78
N LEU A 126 -9.98 2.68 -1.49
CA LEU A 126 -10.61 3.97 -1.19
C LEU A 126 -11.27 3.95 0.19
N GLU A 127 -11.99 2.88 0.52
CA GLU A 127 -12.59 2.73 1.85
C GLU A 127 -11.51 2.65 2.94
N SER A 128 -10.40 1.97 2.68
CA SER A 128 -9.28 1.91 3.61
C SER A 128 -8.73 3.30 3.93
N TYR A 129 -8.46 4.12 2.91
CA TYR A 129 -7.95 5.47 3.11
C TYR A 129 -8.96 6.39 3.77
N LYS A 130 -10.24 6.25 3.41
CA LYS A 130 -11.31 7.01 4.07
C LYS A 130 -11.32 6.75 5.59
N ARG A 131 -11.20 5.51 6.01
CA ARG A 131 -11.14 5.15 7.44
C ARG A 131 -9.86 5.62 8.11
N LEU A 132 -8.78 5.73 7.37
CA LEU A 132 -7.52 6.30 7.84
C LEU A 132 -7.52 7.83 7.82
N LYS A 133 -8.58 8.44 7.31
CA LYS A 133 -8.76 9.91 7.20
C LYS A 133 -7.72 10.58 6.29
N ILE A 134 -7.46 9.93 5.18
CA ILE A 134 -6.57 10.41 4.12
C ILE A 134 -7.36 10.71 2.86
#